data_059bebea4320cd1ce3f7393312401a3b
#
_entry.id   059bebea4320cd1ce3f7393312401a3b
#
_cell.length_a   1.000
_cell.length_b   1.000
_cell.length_c   1.000
_cell.angle_alpha   90.00
_cell.angle_beta   90.00
_cell.angle_gamma   90.00
#
_symmetry.space_group_name_H-M   'P 1'
#
loop_
_entity.id
_entity.type
_entity.pdbx_description
1 polymer ?
#
loop_
_entity_poly.entity_id
_entity_poly.type
_entity_poly.pdbx_seq_one_letter_code
_entity_poly.pdbx_strand_id
1 'polypeptide(L)'
;FRSNFNSPKAEKKILITIDDAFSSFYKNAWPFLKENEIPFILFVSTEAVGKVGYMTWDEIKEIEKSDFAYIGNHSHTHKYLINFKFDEFKKDIDKSIKIFKNILGYNPIYFSYPFGEYSLEQINYIKKKFKYGFGQHSGVIDLNKNIYELPRFPINEKYGDLKRFAFLIDLLPLQYKRVTPEDKYVLNNNPPKLVIEFF
;
A
#
# COMPACT_ATOMS: atom_id res chain seq x y z
N PHE A 1 -16.62 -1.76 5.15
CA PHE A 1 -15.71 -0.70 4.67
C PHE A 1 -16.42 0.41 3.87
N ARG A 2 -17.57 0.14 3.22
CA ARG A 2 -18.25 1.14 2.34
C ARG A 2 -19.33 2.00 3.00
N SER A 3 -19.80 1.69 4.20
CA SER A 3 -21.11 2.21 4.64
C SER A 3 -21.12 3.54 5.39
N ASN A 4 -19.98 4.17 5.74
CA ASN A 4 -20.04 5.31 6.66
C ASN A 4 -19.05 6.46 6.42
N PHE A 5 -18.39 6.55 5.25
CA PHE A 5 -17.37 7.60 5.03
C PHE A 5 -17.94 9.00 4.74
N ASN A 6 -19.20 9.13 4.36
CA ASN A 6 -19.82 10.41 3.94
C ASN A 6 -20.82 11.00 4.94
N SER A 7 -20.95 10.44 6.14
CA SER A 7 -21.81 11.01 7.17
C SER A 7 -21.04 12.00 8.05
N PRO A 8 -21.58 13.18 8.40
CA PRO A 8 -20.97 14.10 9.38
C PRO A 8 -20.72 13.48 10.76
N LYS A 9 -21.31 12.33 11.04
CA LYS A 9 -21.11 11.51 12.24
C LYS A 9 -20.36 10.20 11.93
N ALA A 10 -19.68 10.10 10.77
CA ALA A 10 -18.95 8.89 10.42
C ALA A 10 -17.80 8.63 11.41
N GLU A 11 -17.79 7.45 11.95
CA GLU A 11 -16.67 6.98 12.78
C GLU A 11 -15.38 7.02 11.97
N LYS A 12 -14.36 7.74 12.47
CA LYS A 12 -13.05 7.77 11.85
C LYS A 12 -12.40 6.38 11.95
N LYS A 13 -11.90 5.88 10.83
CA LYS A 13 -11.24 4.58 10.77
C LYS A 13 -9.78 4.75 10.35
N ILE A 14 -8.90 4.05 11.03
CA ILE A 14 -7.47 4.00 10.72
C ILE A 14 -7.17 2.65 10.10
N LEU A 15 -6.44 2.63 8.99
CA LEU A 15 -5.88 1.44 8.39
C LEU A 15 -4.36 1.43 8.61
N ILE A 16 -3.88 0.42 9.32
CA ILE A 16 -2.45 0.20 9.51
C ILE A 16 -1.95 -0.65 8.33
N THR A 17 -0.84 -0.25 7.74
CA THR A 17 -0.15 -1.01 6.69
C THR A 17 1.33 -1.13 7.02
N ILE A 18 1.90 -2.29 6.75
CA ILE A 18 3.30 -2.63 7.00
C ILE A 18 3.90 -3.10 5.69
N ASP A 19 4.94 -2.42 5.22
CA ASP A 19 5.63 -2.81 3.99
C ASP A 19 6.83 -3.74 4.29
N ASP A 20 7.29 -4.47 3.27
CA ASP A 20 8.51 -5.28 3.19
C ASP A 20 8.54 -6.59 3.98
N ALA A 21 7.70 -6.81 4.96
CA ALA A 21 7.71 -7.99 5.81
C ALA A 21 9.08 -8.22 6.51
N PHE A 22 9.63 -7.18 7.14
CA PHE A 22 10.87 -7.31 7.92
C PHE A 22 10.68 -8.22 9.14
N SER A 23 11.71 -9.01 9.47
CA SER A 23 11.72 -9.88 10.67
C SER A 23 11.57 -9.09 11.98
N SER A 24 11.96 -7.82 12.01
CA SER A 24 11.76 -6.93 13.17
C SER A 24 10.29 -6.66 13.44
N PHE A 25 9.44 -6.56 12.41
CA PHE A 25 7.99 -6.46 12.57
C PHE A 25 7.42 -7.70 13.28
N TYR A 26 7.78 -8.89 12.81
CA TYR A 26 7.32 -10.15 13.40
C TYR A 26 7.75 -10.29 14.87
N LYS A 27 8.99 -9.90 15.19
CA LYS A 27 9.54 -10.03 16.54
C LYS A 27 9.01 -8.99 17.53
N ASN A 28 8.80 -7.75 17.08
CA ASN A 28 8.55 -6.62 17.98
C ASN A 28 7.10 -6.11 17.94
N ALA A 29 6.48 -6.04 16.76
CA ALA A 29 5.14 -5.46 16.62
C ALA A 29 4.03 -6.50 16.57
N TRP A 30 4.27 -7.61 15.87
CA TRP A 30 3.27 -8.68 15.72
C TRP A 30 2.71 -9.22 17.04
N PRO A 31 3.49 -9.52 18.10
CA PRO A 31 2.95 -10.00 19.37
C PRO A 31 1.93 -9.04 19.98
N PHE A 32 2.21 -7.73 19.95
CA PHE A 32 1.29 -6.70 20.45
C PHE A 32 0.02 -6.57 19.59
N LEU A 33 0.17 -6.56 18.27
CA LEU A 33 -0.98 -6.49 17.35
C LEU A 33 -1.87 -7.72 17.49
N LYS A 34 -1.26 -8.90 17.68
CA LYS A 34 -1.95 -10.17 17.89
C LYS A 34 -2.74 -10.18 19.20
N GLU A 35 -2.12 -9.79 20.30
CA GLU A 35 -2.75 -9.73 21.62
C GLU A 35 -3.96 -8.79 21.65
N ASN A 36 -3.89 -7.68 20.91
CA ASN A 36 -4.93 -6.64 20.90
C ASN A 36 -5.85 -6.74 19.67
N GLU A 37 -5.71 -7.75 18.83
CA GLU A 37 -6.50 -7.97 17.59
C GLU A 37 -6.57 -6.74 16.70
N ILE A 38 -5.45 -5.98 16.60
CA ILE A 38 -5.40 -4.72 15.83
C ILE A 38 -5.30 -5.03 14.32
N PRO A 39 -6.27 -4.59 13.48
CA PRO A 39 -6.28 -4.90 12.06
C PRO A 39 -5.16 -4.20 11.28
N PHE A 40 -4.51 -4.94 10.37
CA PHE A 40 -3.48 -4.38 9.48
C PHE A 40 -3.37 -5.15 8.16
N ILE A 41 -2.66 -4.55 7.19
CA ILE A 41 -2.23 -5.22 5.96
C ILE A 41 -0.70 -5.33 5.98
N LEU A 42 -0.18 -6.54 5.80
CA LEU A 42 1.25 -6.80 5.61
C LEU A 42 1.54 -6.94 4.11
N PHE A 43 2.24 -5.99 3.53
CA PHE A 43 2.67 -6.03 2.14
C PHE A 43 4.00 -6.76 2.00
N VAL A 44 4.01 -7.85 1.23
CA VAL A 44 5.15 -8.77 1.14
C VAL A 44 5.80 -8.69 -0.23
N SER A 45 7.09 -8.41 -0.25
CA SER A 45 7.94 -8.53 -1.43
C SER A 45 8.50 -9.94 -1.54
N THR A 46 8.06 -10.70 -2.56
CA THR A 46 8.25 -12.16 -2.56
C THR A 46 9.69 -12.62 -2.76
N GLU A 47 10.58 -11.79 -3.31
CA GLU A 47 12.01 -12.12 -3.43
C GLU A 47 12.76 -12.00 -2.11
N ALA A 48 12.29 -11.16 -1.19
CA ALA A 48 12.94 -10.90 0.08
C ALA A 48 12.66 -11.98 1.13
N VAL A 49 11.51 -12.65 1.02
CA VAL A 49 11.07 -13.66 2.01
C VAL A 49 12.11 -14.74 2.24
N GLY A 50 12.47 -14.98 3.49
CA GLY A 50 13.49 -15.96 3.91
C GLY A 50 14.93 -15.46 3.83
N LYS A 51 15.18 -14.26 3.31
CA LYS A 51 16.51 -13.63 3.37
C LYS A 51 16.78 -13.06 4.77
N VAL A 52 18.04 -12.83 5.08
CA VAL A 52 18.45 -12.20 6.35
C VAL A 52 17.74 -10.85 6.51
N GLY A 53 17.11 -10.64 7.67
CA GLY A 53 16.35 -9.43 7.97
C GLY A 53 14.88 -9.45 7.58
N TYR A 54 14.44 -10.46 6.85
CA TYR A 54 13.04 -10.60 6.39
C TYR A 54 12.37 -11.82 7.04
N MET A 55 11.05 -11.80 7.04
CA MET A 55 10.23 -12.90 7.52
C MET A 55 10.35 -14.12 6.60
N THR A 56 10.12 -15.30 7.19
CA THR A 56 9.92 -16.55 6.47
C THR A 56 8.45 -16.68 6.00
N TRP A 57 8.21 -17.58 5.04
CA TRP A 57 6.82 -17.90 4.63
C TRP A 57 6.00 -18.53 5.75
N ASP A 58 6.62 -19.24 6.69
CA ASP A 58 5.91 -19.85 7.82
C ASP A 58 5.44 -18.76 8.81
N GLU A 59 6.26 -17.74 9.07
CA GLU A 59 5.87 -16.57 9.87
C GLU A 59 4.75 -15.76 9.19
N ILE A 60 4.81 -15.58 7.87
CA ILE A 60 3.75 -14.93 7.09
C ILE A 60 2.44 -15.72 7.14
N LYS A 61 2.50 -17.06 7.02
CA LYS A 61 1.33 -17.94 7.14
C LYS A 61 0.75 -17.93 8.56
N GLU A 62 1.58 -17.77 9.59
CA GLU A 62 1.07 -17.60 10.96
C GLU A 62 0.22 -16.34 11.08
N ILE A 63 0.70 -15.23 10.56
CA ILE A 63 -0.04 -13.97 10.55
C ILE A 63 -1.33 -14.10 9.74
N GLU A 64 -1.26 -14.71 8.57
CA GLU A 64 -2.39 -14.86 7.64
C GLU A 64 -3.57 -15.67 8.23
N LYS A 65 -3.32 -16.55 9.20
CA LYS A 65 -4.36 -17.30 9.89
C LYS A 65 -5.23 -16.45 10.83
N SER A 66 -4.83 -15.21 11.09
CA SER A 66 -5.57 -14.31 11.98
C SER A 66 -6.66 -13.57 11.21
N ASP A 67 -7.89 -13.50 11.75
CA ASP A 67 -9.04 -12.88 11.10
C ASP A 67 -8.91 -11.36 10.91
N PHE A 68 -7.99 -10.72 11.64
CA PHE A 68 -7.73 -9.28 11.60
C PHE A 68 -6.49 -8.89 10.79
N ALA A 69 -5.67 -9.86 10.34
CA ALA A 69 -4.47 -9.58 9.55
C ALA A 69 -4.69 -9.96 8.08
N TYR A 70 -4.23 -9.10 7.17
CA TYR A 70 -4.38 -9.32 5.73
C TYR A 70 -3.02 -9.30 5.07
N ILE A 71 -2.78 -10.20 4.11
CA ILE A 71 -1.56 -10.19 3.30
C ILE A 71 -1.82 -9.41 2.02
N GLY A 72 -0.90 -8.51 1.68
CA GLY A 72 -0.86 -7.73 0.45
C GLY A 72 0.39 -8.06 -0.38
N ASN A 73 0.34 -7.78 -1.66
CA ASN A 73 1.47 -7.96 -2.58
C ASN A 73 2.28 -6.67 -2.68
N HIS A 74 3.62 -6.77 -2.55
CA HIS A 74 4.55 -5.65 -2.68
C HIS A 74 5.58 -5.91 -3.79
N SER A 75 5.13 -6.44 -4.95
CA SER A 75 5.94 -6.89 -6.06
C SER A 75 6.79 -8.15 -5.78
N HIS A 76 7.61 -8.54 -6.76
CA HIS A 76 8.61 -9.60 -6.55
C HIS A 76 9.93 -9.03 -6.04
N THR A 77 10.55 -8.12 -6.80
CA THR A 77 11.93 -7.68 -6.56
C THR A 77 12.07 -6.49 -5.63
N HIS A 78 11.01 -5.73 -5.38
CA HIS A 78 11.03 -4.45 -4.65
C HIS A 78 12.06 -3.44 -5.23
N LYS A 79 12.27 -3.46 -6.54
CA LYS A 79 13.11 -2.45 -7.22
C LYS A 79 12.28 -1.21 -7.56
N TYR A 80 12.93 -0.16 -8.06
CA TYR A 80 12.25 1.01 -8.63
C TYR A 80 11.53 0.62 -9.92
N LEU A 81 10.33 0.01 -9.78
CA LEU A 81 9.57 -0.55 -10.90
C LEU A 81 9.11 0.51 -11.88
N ILE A 82 9.07 1.77 -11.48
CA ILE A 82 8.76 2.89 -12.37
C ILE A 82 9.80 3.03 -13.51
N ASN A 83 11.03 2.59 -13.28
CA ASN A 83 12.11 2.63 -14.27
C ASN A 83 12.16 1.39 -15.17
N PHE A 84 11.31 0.40 -14.91
CA PHE A 84 11.26 -0.82 -15.73
C PHE A 84 10.54 -0.56 -17.05
N LYS A 85 10.97 -1.24 -18.12
CA LYS A 85 10.12 -1.38 -19.30
C LYS A 85 8.83 -2.07 -18.89
N PHE A 86 7.73 -1.72 -19.54
CA PHE A 86 6.40 -2.22 -19.13
C PHE A 86 6.32 -3.76 -19.08
N ASP A 87 6.96 -4.45 -20.01
CA ASP A 87 7.00 -5.92 -20.01
C ASP A 87 7.81 -6.50 -18.83
N GLU A 88 8.84 -5.82 -18.38
CA GLU A 88 9.63 -6.21 -17.20
C GLU A 88 8.80 -5.99 -15.93
N PHE A 89 8.09 -4.87 -15.84
CA PHE A 89 7.14 -4.60 -14.78
C PHE A 89 6.06 -5.70 -14.68
N LYS A 90 5.44 -6.06 -15.81
CA LYS A 90 4.45 -7.15 -15.85
C LYS A 90 5.03 -8.47 -15.36
N LYS A 91 6.24 -8.83 -15.82
CA LYS A 91 6.91 -10.07 -15.41
C LYS A 91 7.19 -10.10 -13.91
N ASP A 92 7.60 -8.98 -13.31
CA ASP A 92 7.83 -8.87 -11.87
C ASP A 92 6.53 -9.12 -11.08
N ILE A 93 5.46 -8.43 -11.46
CA ILE A 93 4.15 -8.57 -10.80
C ILE A 93 3.59 -9.97 -10.98
N ASP A 94 3.60 -10.52 -12.20
CA ASP A 94 3.06 -11.87 -12.46
C ASP A 94 3.86 -12.96 -11.73
N LYS A 95 5.17 -12.76 -11.56
CA LYS A 95 6.02 -13.67 -10.77
C LYS A 95 5.62 -13.64 -9.29
N SER A 96 5.41 -12.46 -8.71
CA SER A 96 4.94 -12.36 -7.33
C SER A 96 3.57 -13.03 -7.15
N ILE A 97 2.62 -12.78 -8.04
CA ILE A 97 1.28 -13.41 -8.02
C ILE A 97 1.39 -14.93 -8.08
N LYS A 98 2.25 -15.47 -8.95
CA LYS A 98 2.47 -16.92 -9.05
C LYS A 98 3.00 -17.51 -7.73
N ILE A 99 3.94 -16.82 -7.07
CA ILE A 99 4.50 -17.25 -5.79
C ILE A 99 3.42 -17.26 -4.71
N PHE A 100 2.62 -16.18 -4.58
CA PHE A 100 1.51 -16.14 -3.63
C PHE A 100 0.51 -17.29 -3.85
N LYS A 101 0.09 -17.52 -5.10
CA LYS A 101 -0.82 -18.63 -5.42
C LYS A 101 -0.24 -19.99 -5.05
N ASN A 102 1.06 -20.20 -5.27
CA ASN A 102 1.70 -21.46 -4.95
C ASN A 102 1.84 -21.69 -3.44
N ILE A 103 2.07 -20.63 -2.65
CA ILE A 103 2.39 -20.73 -1.22
C ILE A 103 1.17 -20.55 -0.33
N LEU A 104 0.30 -19.57 -0.64
CA LEU A 104 -0.89 -19.25 0.14
C LEU A 104 -2.19 -19.77 -0.50
N GLY A 105 -2.15 -20.25 -1.74
CA GLY A 105 -3.32 -20.76 -2.45
C GLY A 105 -4.17 -19.68 -3.16
N TYR A 106 -3.85 -18.40 -2.99
CA TYR A 106 -4.60 -17.29 -3.59
C TYR A 106 -3.69 -16.13 -4.02
N ASN A 107 -4.23 -15.17 -4.78
CA ASN A 107 -3.59 -13.89 -5.05
C ASN A 107 -4.13 -12.84 -4.06
N PRO A 108 -3.26 -12.14 -3.29
CA PRO A 108 -3.69 -11.04 -2.44
C PRO A 108 -4.47 -9.99 -3.24
N ILE A 109 -5.52 -9.42 -2.65
CA ILE A 109 -6.34 -8.39 -3.30
C ILE A 109 -5.79 -6.97 -3.16
N TYR A 110 -4.83 -6.77 -2.25
CA TYR A 110 -4.17 -5.51 -1.97
C TYR A 110 -2.79 -5.48 -2.62
N PHE A 111 -2.44 -4.35 -3.23
CA PHE A 111 -1.12 -4.11 -3.80
C PHE A 111 -0.54 -2.81 -3.26
N SER A 112 0.74 -2.79 -2.86
CA SER A 112 1.50 -1.58 -2.54
C SER A 112 2.60 -1.40 -3.57
N TYR A 113 2.65 -0.21 -4.18
CA TYR A 113 3.72 0.13 -5.12
C TYR A 113 5.03 0.32 -4.35
N PRO A 114 6.13 -0.38 -4.73
CA PRO A 114 7.45 -0.12 -4.17
C PRO A 114 7.82 1.37 -4.26
N PHE A 115 8.30 1.94 -3.15
CA PHE A 115 8.58 3.37 -3.00
C PHE A 115 7.38 4.31 -3.22
N GLY A 116 6.18 3.75 -3.42
CA GLY A 116 4.97 4.53 -3.72
C GLY A 116 4.93 5.15 -5.11
N GLU A 117 5.82 4.74 -6.02
CA GLU A 117 5.98 5.30 -7.37
C GLU A 117 5.28 4.44 -8.42
N TYR A 118 4.58 5.09 -9.34
CA TYR A 118 3.81 4.43 -10.40
C TYR A 118 3.48 5.38 -11.55
N SER A 119 3.25 4.82 -12.75
CA SER A 119 2.68 5.51 -13.92
C SER A 119 1.23 5.09 -14.14
N LEU A 120 0.51 5.83 -14.98
CA LEU A 120 -0.86 5.44 -15.39
C LEU A 120 -0.90 4.07 -16.08
N GLU A 121 0.12 3.74 -16.87
CA GLU A 121 0.22 2.44 -17.53
C GLU A 121 0.33 1.30 -16.50
N GLN A 122 1.14 1.49 -15.47
CA GLN A 122 1.29 0.54 -14.36
C GLN A 122 0.00 0.40 -13.56
N ILE A 123 -0.68 1.51 -13.21
CA ILE A 123 -1.99 1.49 -12.56
C ILE A 123 -2.98 0.66 -13.37
N ASN A 124 -3.04 0.86 -14.70
CA ASN A 124 -3.96 0.12 -15.57
C ASN A 124 -3.69 -1.39 -15.60
N TYR A 125 -2.45 -1.80 -15.37
CA TYR A 125 -2.12 -3.22 -15.19
C TYR A 125 -2.56 -3.74 -13.82
N ILE A 126 -2.25 -3.01 -12.74
CA ILE A 126 -2.61 -3.37 -11.36
C ILE A 126 -4.12 -3.50 -11.19
N LYS A 127 -4.92 -2.63 -11.82
CA LYS A 127 -6.40 -2.71 -11.84
C LYS A 127 -6.94 -4.06 -12.31
N LYS A 128 -6.21 -4.76 -13.19
CA LYS A 128 -6.62 -6.07 -13.73
C LYS A 128 -6.31 -7.24 -12.80
N LYS A 129 -5.44 -7.03 -11.81
CA LYS A 129 -4.89 -8.10 -10.96
C LYS A 129 -5.28 -7.97 -9.48
N PHE A 130 -5.50 -6.76 -9.01
CA PHE A 130 -5.74 -6.42 -7.61
C PHE A 130 -7.02 -5.60 -7.47
N LYS A 131 -7.53 -5.53 -6.26
CA LYS A 131 -8.74 -4.77 -5.94
C LYS A 131 -8.42 -3.35 -5.44
N TYR A 132 -7.25 -3.17 -4.81
CA TYR A 132 -6.79 -1.89 -4.28
C TYR A 132 -5.29 -1.72 -4.52
N GLY A 133 -4.85 -0.48 -4.79
CA GLY A 133 -3.45 -0.08 -4.91
C GLY A 133 -3.09 1.03 -3.94
N PHE A 134 -1.94 0.90 -3.27
CA PHE A 134 -1.46 1.85 -2.27
C PHE A 134 -0.16 2.50 -2.72
N GLY A 135 -0.17 3.84 -2.80
CA GLY A 135 1.04 4.64 -2.94
C GLY A 135 1.71 4.93 -1.59
N GLN A 136 2.65 5.89 -1.58
CA GLN A 136 3.25 6.41 -0.35
C GLN A 136 3.15 7.94 -0.25
N HIS A 137 2.43 8.60 -1.17
CA HIS A 137 2.14 10.02 -1.04
C HIS A 137 1.20 10.26 0.16
N SER A 138 1.50 11.31 0.92
CA SER A 138 0.74 11.67 2.12
C SER A 138 -0.67 12.12 1.79
N GLY A 139 -1.65 11.57 2.50
CA GLY A 139 -3.05 11.97 2.32
C GLY A 139 -4.00 11.05 3.06
N VAL A 140 -5.25 11.52 3.21
CA VAL A 140 -6.36 10.75 3.75
C VAL A 140 -7.06 10.02 2.61
N ILE A 141 -7.44 8.77 2.83
CA ILE A 141 -8.16 7.97 1.84
C ILE A 141 -9.54 8.56 1.59
N ASP A 142 -9.84 8.84 0.31
CA ASP A 142 -11.18 9.13 -0.20
C ASP A 142 -11.58 8.03 -1.17
N LEU A 143 -12.57 7.21 -0.79
CA LEU A 143 -13.02 6.09 -1.62
C LEU A 143 -13.80 6.50 -2.88
N ASN A 144 -14.13 7.80 -3.01
CA ASN A 144 -14.70 8.35 -4.25
C ASN A 144 -13.62 8.68 -5.29
N LYS A 145 -12.33 8.59 -4.91
CA LYS A 145 -11.19 8.79 -5.78
C LYS A 145 -10.66 7.45 -6.32
N ASN A 146 -9.54 7.50 -7.02
CA ASN A 146 -8.93 6.32 -7.60
C ASN A 146 -8.42 5.36 -6.50
N ILE A 147 -9.08 4.23 -6.33
CA ILE A 147 -8.74 3.22 -5.33
C ILE A 147 -7.45 2.44 -5.64
N TYR A 148 -6.80 2.74 -6.76
CA TYR A 148 -5.52 2.14 -7.15
C TYR A 148 -4.31 3.05 -6.93
N GLU A 149 -4.52 4.16 -6.23
CA GLU A 149 -3.47 5.10 -5.79
C GLU A 149 -3.79 5.67 -4.40
N LEU A 150 -4.21 4.78 -3.49
CA LEU A 150 -4.58 5.16 -2.13
C LEU A 150 -3.40 5.79 -1.39
N PRO A 151 -3.55 6.99 -0.82
CA PRO A 151 -2.50 7.66 -0.09
C PRO A 151 -2.25 6.99 1.27
N ARG A 152 -1.05 7.19 1.82
CA ARG A 152 -0.67 6.73 3.15
C ARG A 152 0.23 7.75 3.84
N PHE A 153 0.14 7.88 5.14
CA PHE A 153 1.11 8.65 5.92
C PHE A 153 2.24 7.75 6.39
N PRO A 154 3.49 7.96 5.96
CA PRO A 154 4.61 7.17 6.45
C PRO A 154 4.86 7.44 7.93
N ILE A 155 5.00 6.37 8.70
CA ILE A 155 5.35 6.37 10.13
C ILE A 155 6.65 5.57 10.28
N ASN A 156 7.71 6.25 10.65
CA ASN A 156 9.04 5.69 10.89
C ASN A 156 9.71 6.47 12.04
N GLU A 157 10.97 6.20 12.36
CA GLU A 157 11.69 6.86 13.47
C GLU A 157 11.65 8.38 13.36
N LYS A 158 11.71 8.94 12.15
CA LYS A 158 11.68 10.39 11.93
C LYS A 158 10.26 10.97 11.99
N TYR A 159 9.25 10.20 11.59
CA TYR A 159 7.88 10.66 11.41
C TYR A 159 6.87 9.98 12.33
N GLY A 160 7.32 9.24 13.34
CA GLY A 160 6.49 8.40 14.21
C GLY A 160 6.18 9.02 15.59
N ASP A 161 6.40 10.34 15.80
CA ASP A 161 6.06 10.94 17.09
C ASP A 161 4.54 11.00 17.32
N LEU A 162 4.14 10.88 18.60
CA LEU A 162 2.72 10.79 18.97
C LEU A 162 1.92 12.06 18.66
N LYS A 163 2.54 13.25 18.68
CA LYS A 163 1.85 14.50 18.36
C LYS A 163 1.49 14.56 16.88
N ARG A 164 2.45 14.13 16.00
CA ARG A 164 2.20 14.01 14.58
C ARG A 164 1.13 12.95 14.31
N PHE A 165 1.20 11.79 14.96
CA PHE A 165 0.20 10.74 14.81
C PHE A 165 -1.21 11.24 15.17
N ALA A 166 -1.36 11.89 16.34
CA ALA A 166 -2.62 12.48 16.76
C ALA A 166 -3.16 13.52 15.76
N PHE A 167 -2.28 14.36 15.20
CA PHE A 167 -2.67 15.30 14.14
C PHE A 167 -3.16 14.58 12.86
N LEU A 168 -2.45 13.55 12.42
CA LEU A 168 -2.76 12.83 11.18
C LEU A 168 -4.12 12.11 11.22
N ILE A 169 -4.47 11.50 12.36
CA ILE A 169 -5.75 10.79 12.51
C ILE A 169 -6.96 11.73 12.53
N ASP A 170 -6.75 13.03 12.72
CA ASP A 170 -7.80 14.04 12.69
C ASP A 170 -8.03 14.68 11.32
N LEU A 171 -7.15 14.42 10.35
CA LEU A 171 -7.27 14.96 9.01
C LEU A 171 -8.49 14.41 8.28
N LEU A 172 -9.04 15.23 7.38
CA LEU A 172 -10.08 14.85 6.43
C LEU A 172 -9.51 14.82 5.01
N PRO A 173 -10.10 14.02 4.09
CA PRO A 173 -9.67 14.02 2.71
C PRO A 173 -9.92 15.36 2.05
N LEU A 174 -8.90 15.86 1.33
CA LEU A 174 -9.03 17.10 0.55
C LEU A 174 -10.04 16.89 -0.58
N GLN A 175 -11.08 17.70 -0.59
CA GLN A 175 -12.11 17.65 -1.63
C GLN A 175 -11.66 18.47 -2.84
N TYR A 176 -11.41 17.80 -3.96
CA TYR A 176 -11.07 18.41 -5.24
C TYR A 176 -11.75 17.66 -6.38
N LYS A 177 -11.95 18.32 -7.50
CA LYS A 177 -12.55 17.75 -8.70
C LYS A 177 -11.50 17.02 -9.54
N ARG A 178 -10.39 17.69 -9.81
CA ARG A 178 -9.33 17.18 -10.70
C ARG A 178 -7.95 17.74 -10.34
N VAL A 179 -6.93 16.93 -10.59
CA VAL A 179 -5.52 17.34 -10.56
C VAL A 179 -4.88 17.05 -11.91
N THR A 180 -4.13 18.01 -12.44
CA THR A 180 -3.40 17.88 -13.70
C THR A 180 -1.91 18.20 -13.44
N PRO A 181 -0.93 17.43 -13.91
CA PRO A 181 -1.09 16.24 -14.75
C PRO A 181 -1.71 15.05 -13.98
N GLU A 182 -2.47 14.23 -14.67
CA GLU A 182 -3.05 13.00 -14.10
C GLU A 182 -1.94 11.94 -13.91
N ASP A 183 -1.07 11.79 -14.91
CA ASP A 183 0.12 10.94 -14.75
C ASP A 183 1.18 11.70 -13.94
N LYS A 184 1.53 11.11 -12.79
CA LYS A 184 2.55 11.65 -11.89
C LYS A 184 3.97 11.33 -12.37
N TYR A 185 4.12 10.42 -13.32
CA TYR A 185 5.38 10.10 -13.98
C TYR A 185 5.61 11.01 -15.19
N VAL A 186 6.27 12.13 -14.96
CA VAL A 186 6.50 13.16 -15.97
C VAL A 186 7.86 12.96 -16.63
N LEU A 187 7.87 12.53 -17.89
CA LEU A 187 9.10 12.25 -18.65
C LEU A 187 9.72 13.51 -19.28
N ASN A 188 8.93 14.24 -20.07
CA ASN A 188 9.46 15.27 -20.98
C ASN A 188 8.97 16.70 -20.71
N ASN A 189 8.06 16.88 -19.77
CA ASN A 189 7.48 18.18 -19.43
C ASN A 189 7.79 18.52 -17.97
N ASN A 190 9.05 18.85 -17.69
CA ASN A 190 9.54 19.10 -16.34
C ASN A 190 10.16 20.52 -16.25
N PRO A 191 9.70 21.39 -15.34
CA PRO A 191 8.60 21.17 -14.39
C PRO A 191 7.21 21.19 -15.04
N PRO A 192 6.30 20.29 -14.64
CA PRO A 192 4.93 20.29 -15.14
C PRO A 192 4.14 21.47 -14.52
N LYS A 193 3.14 21.97 -15.26
CA LYS A 193 2.16 22.89 -14.68
C LYS A 193 1.18 22.10 -13.81
N LEU A 194 1.23 22.29 -12.49
CA LEU A 194 0.26 21.73 -11.57
C LEU A 194 -1.03 22.57 -11.57
N VAL A 195 -2.17 21.93 -11.84
CA VAL A 195 -3.50 22.55 -11.75
C VAL A 195 -4.37 21.69 -10.85
N ILE A 196 -5.00 22.31 -9.86
CA ILE A 196 -5.97 21.66 -8.97
C ILE A 196 -7.30 22.37 -9.15
N GLU A 197 -8.32 21.64 -9.58
CA GLU A 197 -9.69 22.13 -9.73
C GLU A 197 -10.49 21.71 -8.50
N PHE A 198 -11.12 22.66 -7.82
CA PHE A 198 -12.04 22.42 -6.71
C PHE A 198 -13.50 22.41 -7.17
N PHE A 199 -14.40 21.91 -6.32
CA PHE A 199 -15.84 21.93 -6.55
C PHE A 199 -16.42 23.33 -6.38
#